data_bfd130bf0ff9b676d292e10dba960363
#
_entry.id   bfd130bf0ff9b676d292e10dba960363
#
_cell.length_a   1.000
_cell.length_b   1.000
_cell.length_c   1.000
_cell.angle_alpha   90.00
_cell.angle_beta   90.00
_cell.angle_gamma   90.00
#
_symmetry.space_group_name_H-M   'P 1'
#
loop_
_entity.id
_entity.type
_entity.pdbx_description
1 polymer ?
#
loop_
_entity_poly.entity_id
_entity_poly.type
_entity_poly.pdbx_seq_one_letter_code
_entity_poly.pdbx_strand_id
1 'polypeptide(L)'
;MKCVLSILLFFAVLLIACEKPAGPGGKAVIKGKVYAKNFDSYGYTLISEYYIGGENVYISYGSDNAVRNNVKTSDDGSFEFLYLNKGHYRIFVESRDTSIHVKNSKKTIAVVTELDINSVNQTVTLSDFVINK
;
A
#
# COMPACT_ATOMS: atom_id res chain seq x y z
N MET A 1 -19.22 8.00 50.83
CA MET A 1 -19.26 8.76 49.56
C MET A 1 -17.91 8.94 48.90
N LYS A 2 -16.85 9.27 49.62
CA LYS A 2 -15.51 9.46 49.03
C LYS A 2 -14.90 8.20 48.38
N CYS A 3 -15.13 6.99 48.97
CA CYS A 3 -14.62 5.73 48.41
C CYS A 3 -15.33 5.31 47.11
N VAL A 4 -16.66 5.56 47.01
CA VAL A 4 -17.44 5.22 45.81
C VAL A 4 -17.02 6.09 44.62
N LEU A 5 -16.75 7.38 44.87
CA LEU A 5 -16.28 8.32 43.85
C LEU A 5 -14.89 7.95 43.33
N SER A 6 -13.99 7.45 44.21
CA SER A 6 -12.65 6.99 43.86
C SER A 6 -12.68 5.72 43.03
N ILE A 7 -13.58 4.79 43.29
CA ILE A 7 -13.78 3.55 42.52
C ILE A 7 -14.34 3.86 41.13
N LEU A 8 -15.28 4.82 41.03
CA LEU A 8 -15.85 5.24 39.76
C LEU A 8 -14.81 5.91 38.83
N LEU A 9 -13.91 6.70 39.44
CA LEU A 9 -12.81 7.35 38.70
C LEU A 9 -11.77 6.35 38.22
N PHE A 10 -11.49 5.29 38.99
CA PHE A 10 -10.56 4.23 38.62
C PHE A 10 -11.10 3.35 37.49
N PHE A 11 -12.43 3.14 37.43
CA PHE A 11 -13.08 2.37 36.36
C PHE A 11 -13.17 3.14 35.04
N ALA A 12 -13.20 4.46 35.07
CA ALA A 12 -13.22 5.32 33.88
C ALA A 12 -11.90 5.33 33.11
N VAL A 13 -10.77 5.05 33.78
CA VAL A 13 -9.43 5.00 33.17
C VAL A 13 -9.19 3.72 32.36
N LEU A 14 -9.97 2.66 32.60
CA LEU A 14 -9.82 1.37 31.92
C LEU A 14 -10.46 1.32 30.51
N LEU A 15 -11.13 2.39 30.09
CA LEU A 15 -11.74 2.50 28.75
C LEU A 15 -10.82 3.18 27.70
N ILE A 16 -9.51 3.25 27.94
CA ILE A 16 -8.58 3.59 26.88
C ILE A 16 -8.58 2.41 25.89
N ALA A 17 -9.49 2.47 24.93
CA ALA A 17 -9.53 1.53 23.83
C ALA A 17 -8.16 1.53 23.16
N CYS A 18 -7.42 0.45 23.30
CA CYS A 18 -6.16 0.24 22.63
C CYS A 18 -6.45 0.15 21.13
N GLU A 19 -6.30 1.26 20.40
CA GLU A 19 -6.40 1.23 18.94
C GLU A 19 -5.30 0.32 18.41
N LYS A 20 -5.70 -0.68 17.63
CA LYS A 20 -4.74 -1.55 16.96
C LYS A 20 -3.94 -0.73 15.95
N PRO A 21 -2.61 -0.86 15.93
CA PRO A 21 -1.79 -0.16 14.97
C PRO A 21 -2.10 -0.60 13.52
N ALA A 22 -1.72 0.22 12.54
CA ALA A 22 -1.78 -0.14 11.14
C ALA A 22 -1.08 -1.49 10.89
N GLY A 23 -1.65 -2.31 10.03
CA GLY A 23 -1.16 -3.65 9.75
C GLY A 23 -2.27 -4.69 9.62
N PRO A 24 -1.93 -5.98 9.62
CA PRO A 24 -2.90 -7.06 9.46
C PRO A 24 -3.76 -7.26 10.73
N GLY A 25 -4.92 -7.91 10.55
CA GLY A 25 -5.83 -8.31 11.62
C GLY A 25 -7.14 -7.53 11.68
N GLY A 26 -7.38 -6.63 10.72
CA GLY A 26 -8.64 -5.90 10.55
C GLY A 26 -9.56 -6.52 9.50
N LYS A 27 -10.45 -5.68 8.95
CA LYS A 27 -11.41 -6.05 7.91
C LYS A 27 -11.36 -5.10 6.70
N ALA A 28 -10.51 -4.09 6.74
CA ALA A 28 -10.37 -3.16 5.62
C ALA A 28 -9.58 -3.78 4.47
N VAL A 29 -9.78 -3.22 3.28
CA VAL A 29 -9.19 -3.68 2.03
C VAL A 29 -8.62 -2.49 1.26
N ILE A 30 -7.41 -2.65 0.72
CA ILE A 30 -6.84 -1.76 -0.28
C ILE A 30 -6.72 -2.54 -1.58
N LYS A 31 -7.21 -1.99 -2.69
CA LYS A 31 -7.14 -2.60 -4.01
C LYS A 31 -6.80 -1.58 -5.08
N GLY A 32 -6.25 -2.06 -6.19
CA GLY A 32 -5.88 -1.23 -7.33
C GLY A 32 -5.43 -2.08 -8.51
N LYS A 33 -4.85 -1.41 -9.51
CA LYS A 33 -4.28 -2.06 -10.70
C LYS A 33 -2.91 -1.48 -11.01
N VAL A 34 -2.11 -2.28 -11.72
CA VAL A 34 -0.81 -1.88 -12.26
C VAL A 34 -0.87 -1.91 -13.79
N TYR A 35 -0.56 -0.76 -14.37
CA TYR A 35 -0.50 -0.54 -15.81
C TYR A 35 0.95 -0.33 -16.23
N ALA A 36 1.46 -1.17 -17.12
CA ALA A 36 2.83 -1.15 -17.57
C ALA A 36 2.95 -0.48 -18.95
N LYS A 37 3.94 0.41 -19.06
CA LYS A 37 4.43 0.96 -20.32
C LYS A 37 5.77 0.33 -20.63
N ASN A 38 5.81 -0.50 -21.67
CA ASN A 38 7.02 -1.22 -22.08
C ASN A 38 7.80 -0.40 -23.08
N PHE A 39 9.03 -0.05 -22.73
CA PHE A 39 9.93 0.74 -23.55
C PHE A 39 11.03 -0.11 -24.19
N ASP A 40 11.68 0.42 -25.21
CA ASP A 40 12.87 -0.19 -25.81
C ASP A 40 14.01 -0.34 -24.78
N SER A 41 15.09 -1.00 -25.20
CA SER A 41 16.23 -1.27 -24.32
C SER A 41 16.92 -0.01 -23.76
N TYR A 42 16.78 1.13 -24.42
CA TYR A 42 17.31 2.42 -23.99
C TYR A 42 16.30 3.29 -23.22
N GLY A 43 15.00 2.95 -23.26
CA GLY A 43 13.96 3.72 -22.60
C GLY A 43 13.46 4.92 -23.41
N TYR A 44 13.71 4.96 -24.72
CA TYR A 44 13.26 6.08 -25.56
C TYR A 44 11.90 5.84 -26.21
N THR A 45 11.68 4.62 -26.72
CA THR A 45 10.51 4.33 -27.54
C THR A 45 9.54 3.44 -26.80
N LEU A 46 8.27 3.90 -26.66
CA LEU A 46 7.19 3.08 -26.14
C LEU A 46 6.84 2.01 -27.19
N ILE A 47 6.98 0.74 -26.81
CA ILE A 47 6.68 -0.42 -27.68
C ILE A 47 5.27 -0.92 -27.47
N SER A 48 4.82 -1.03 -26.21
CA SER A 48 3.50 -1.53 -25.85
C SER A 48 3.07 -1.05 -24.46
N GLU A 49 1.79 -1.11 -24.19
CA GLU A 49 1.24 -0.78 -22.87
C GLU A 49 0.06 -1.68 -22.54
N TYR A 50 -0.04 -2.13 -21.30
CA TYR A 50 -1.05 -3.10 -20.86
C TYR A 50 -1.13 -3.19 -19.33
N TYR A 51 -2.23 -3.73 -18.81
CA TYR A 51 -2.31 -4.15 -17.41
C TYR A 51 -1.44 -5.38 -17.19
N ILE A 52 -0.51 -5.30 -16.23
CA ILE A 52 0.53 -6.31 -16.05
C ILE A 52 0.22 -7.29 -14.93
N GLY A 53 0.21 -8.60 -15.25
CA GLY A 53 0.15 -9.68 -14.27
C GLY A 53 1.51 -10.07 -13.71
N GLY A 54 1.52 -10.60 -12.48
CA GLY A 54 2.73 -11.09 -11.82
C GLY A 54 3.68 -10.03 -11.29
N GLU A 55 3.29 -8.73 -11.31
CA GLU A 55 4.08 -7.63 -10.77
C GLU A 55 3.98 -7.56 -9.25
N ASN A 56 5.09 -7.29 -8.56
CA ASN A 56 5.09 -7.13 -7.11
C ASN A 56 4.57 -5.75 -6.71
N VAL A 57 3.57 -5.73 -5.85
CA VAL A 57 3.05 -4.54 -5.19
C VAL A 57 3.39 -4.65 -3.71
N TYR A 58 4.04 -3.64 -3.17
CA TYR A 58 4.56 -3.62 -1.80
C TYR A 58 3.72 -2.73 -0.90
N ILE A 59 3.67 -3.08 0.39
CA ILE A 59 2.98 -2.30 1.42
C ILE A 59 3.88 -2.06 2.63
N SER A 60 3.83 -0.84 3.14
CA SER A 60 4.41 -0.43 4.43
C SER A 60 3.30 0.08 5.35
N TYR A 61 3.49 -0.01 6.67
CA TYR A 61 2.51 0.32 7.69
C TYR A 61 2.98 1.49 8.56
N GLY A 62 2.09 2.43 8.85
CA GLY A 62 2.37 3.58 9.71
C GLY A 62 3.40 4.52 9.08
N SER A 63 4.26 5.10 9.89
CA SER A 63 5.34 6.00 9.46
C SER A 63 6.63 5.27 9.07
N ASP A 64 6.66 3.94 9.20
CA ASP A 64 7.81 3.12 8.83
C ASP A 64 7.81 2.88 7.31
N ASN A 65 8.95 3.15 6.68
CA ASN A 65 9.15 2.90 5.24
C ASN A 65 9.60 1.48 4.93
N ALA A 66 9.77 0.62 5.93
CA ALA A 66 10.14 -0.78 5.72
C ALA A 66 9.00 -1.55 5.03
N VAL A 67 9.35 -2.34 4.02
CA VAL A 67 8.41 -3.26 3.38
C VAL A 67 7.94 -4.28 4.40
N ARG A 68 6.63 -4.38 4.60
CA ARG A 68 6.01 -5.30 5.54
C ARG A 68 5.38 -6.52 4.87
N ASN A 69 4.88 -6.33 3.66
CA ASN A 69 4.28 -7.39 2.87
C ASN A 69 4.30 -7.02 1.39
N ASN A 70 4.05 -8.00 0.52
CA ASN A 70 3.82 -7.77 -0.89
C ASN A 70 2.80 -8.77 -1.44
N VAL A 71 2.14 -8.40 -2.53
CA VAL A 71 1.27 -9.26 -3.34
C VAL A 71 1.68 -9.14 -4.79
N LYS A 72 1.34 -10.15 -5.60
CA LYS A 72 1.50 -10.08 -7.05
C LYS A 72 0.19 -9.71 -7.71
N THR A 73 0.27 -8.93 -8.79
CA THR A 73 -0.90 -8.64 -9.61
C THR A 73 -1.42 -9.89 -10.30
N SER A 74 -2.74 -9.96 -10.45
CA SER A 74 -3.42 -10.94 -11.30
C SER A 74 -3.18 -10.61 -12.79
N ASP A 75 -3.59 -11.49 -13.70
CA ASP A 75 -3.38 -11.34 -15.15
C ASP A 75 -4.00 -10.05 -15.73
N ASP A 76 -5.05 -9.52 -15.10
CA ASP A 76 -5.68 -8.24 -15.43
C ASP A 76 -5.03 -7.01 -14.78
N GLY A 77 -3.89 -7.20 -14.13
CA GLY A 77 -3.15 -6.17 -13.40
C GLY A 77 -3.69 -5.84 -12.01
N SER A 78 -4.78 -6.47 -11.55
CA SER A 78 -5.40 -6.17 -10.26
C SER A 78 -4.59 -6.74 -9.08
N PHE A 79 -4.66 -6.05 -7.94
CA PHE A 79 -4.10 -6.50 -6.67
C PHE A 79 -5.00 -6.12 -5.50
N GLU A 80 -4.89 -6.84 -4.39
CA GLU A 80 -5.62 -6.56 -3.16
C GLU A 80 -4.75 -6.86 -1.93
N PHE A 81 -4.79 -5.95 -0.94
CA PHE A 81 -4.34 -6.18 0.43
C PHE A 81 -5.57 -6.31 1.32
N LEU A 82 -5.74 -7.46 1.93
CA LEU A 82 -6.90 -7.82 2.73
C LEU A 82 -6.61 -7.76 4.23
N TYR A 83 -7.67 -7.70 5.04
CA TYR A 83 -7.62 -7.83 6.50
C TYR A 83 -6.75 -6.77 7.20
N LEU A 84 -6.86 -5.52 6.75
CA LEU A 84 -6.11 -4.41 7.29
C LEU A 84 -6.84 -3.73 8.45
N ASN A 85 -6.08 -3.28 9.45
CA ASN A 85 -6.54 -2.40 10.51
C ASN A 85 -6.69 -0.95 10.02
N LYS A 86 -7.29 -0.08 10.82
CA LYS A 86 -7.22 1.39 10.62
C LYS A 86 -5.78 1.86 10.74
N GLY A 87 -5.44 2.93 10.04
CA GLY A 87 -4.14 3.57 10.12
C GLY A 87 -3.61 4.01 8.77
N HIS A 88 -2.37 4.47 8.78
CA HIS A 88 -1.67 4.98 7.61
C HIS A 88 -0.96 3.85 6.85
N TYR A 89 -1.04 3.88 5.52
CA TYR A 89 -0.44 2.89 4.62
C TYR A 89 0.27 3.56 3.46
N ARG A 90 1.38 2.96 3.07
CA ARG A 90 2.13 3.33 1.89
C ARG A 90 2.21 2.13 0.96
N ILE A 91 1.68 2.28 -0.26
CA ILE A 91 1.70 1.27 -1.31
C ILE A 91 2.66 1.72 -2.40
N PHE A 92 3.49 0.83 -2.92
CA PHE A 92 4.38 1.19 -4.01
C PHE A 92 4.68 0.00 -4.93
N VAL A 93 5.04 0.35 -6.16
CA VAL A 93 5.47 -0.58 -7.21
C VAL A 93 6.78 -0.08 -7.78
N GLU A 94 7.69 -0.97 -8.13
CA GLU A 94 8.94 -0.60 -8.79
C GLU A 94 8.71 -0.36 -10.28
N SER A 95 9.23 0.75 -10.76
CA SER A 95 9.22 1.15 -12.16
C SER A 95 10.65 1.28 -12.67
N ARG A 96 10.93 0.84 -13.88
CA ARG A 96 12.22 1.14 -14.53
C ARG A 96 12.43 2.66 -14.61
N ASP A 97 13.61 3.12 -14.28
CA ASP A 97 14.00 4.53 -14.45
C ASP A 97 14.34 4.78 -15.92
N THR A 98 13.38 5.31 -16.68
CA THR A 98 13.55 5.64 -18.10
C THR A 98 14.21 7.01 -18.33
N SER A 99 14.51 7.77 -17.28
CA SER A 99 15.29 9.01 -17.39
C SER A 99 16.77 8.73 -17.65
N ILE A 100 17.21 7.50 -17.39
CA ILE A 100 18.56 7.04 -17.63
C ILE A 100 18.58 6.24 -18.94
N HIS A 101 19.10 6.86 -19.99
CA HIS A 101 19.19 6.27 -21.32
C HIS A 101 20.40 5.35 -21.48
N VAL A 102 20.50 4.34 -20.59
CA VAL A 102 21.52 3.30 -20.62
C VAL A 102 20.87 1.99 -21.05
N LYS A 103 21.46 1.36 -22.06
CA LYS A 103 20.95 0.08 -22.59
C LYS A 103 20.78 -0.96 -21.50
N ASN A 104 19.56 -1.51 -21.40
CA ASN A 104 19.19 -2.51 -20.40
C ASN A 104 19.46 -2.05 -18.95
N SER A 105 19.26 -0.77 -18.65
CA SER A 105 19.37 -0.26 -17.28
C SER A 105 18.43 -1.00 -16.36
N LYS A 106 18.96 -1.49 -15.23
CA LYS A 106 18.19 -2.15 -14.15
C LYS A 106 17.82 -1.20 -13.02
N LYS A 107 18.13 0.10 -13.18
CA LYS A 107 17.77 1.08 -12.16
C LYS A 107 16.27 1.24 -12.09
N THR A 108 15.72 1.18 -10.90
CA THR A 108 14.30 1.35 -10.62
C THR A 108 14.04 2.56 -9.74
N ILE A 109 12.83 3.08 -9.84
CA ILE A 109 12.25 4.11 -8.97
C ILE A 109 10.94 3.56 -8.43
N ALA A 110 10.57 3.95 -7.21
CA ALA A 110 9.29 3.58 -6.62
C ALA A 110 8.19 4.54 -7.08
N VAL A 111 7.09 3.99 -7.60
CA VAL A 111 5.83 4.71 -7.80
C VAL A 111 5.00 4.49 -6.55
N VAL A 112 4.71 5.54 -5.79
CA VAL A 112 4.19 5.48 -4.42
C VAL A 112 2.81 6.13 -4.34
N THR A 113 1.92 5.51 -3.56
CA THR A 113 0.66 6.11 -3.10
C THR A 113 0.53 5.92 -1.59
N GLU A 114 0.19 6.99 -0.88
CA GLU A 114 -0.06 6.96 0.57
C GLU A 114 -1.55 7.19 0.82
N LEU A 115 -2.09 6.53 1.85
CA LEU A 115 -3.50 6.61 2.20
C LEU A 115 -3.74 6.27 3.66
N ASP A 116 -4.89 6.72 4.17
CA ASP A 116 -5.36 6.39 5.50
C ASP A 116 -6.62 5.53 5.45
N ILE A 117 -6.66 4.48 6.26
CA ILE A 117 -7.86 3.71 6.54
C ILE A 117 -8.47 4.23 7.85
N ASN A 118 -9.65 4.84 7.76
CA ASN A 118 -10.30 5.50 8.88
C ASN A 118 -11.44 4.68 9.50
N SER A 119 -11.94 3.65 8.81
CA SER A 119 -12.99 2.80 9.33
C SER A 119 -12.67 1.30 9.17
N VAL A 120 -13.23 0.48 10.04
CA VAL A 120 -12.90 -0.96 10.19
C VAL A 120 -13.19 -1.77 8.93
N ASN A 121 -14.27 -1.44 8.21
CA ASN A 121 -14.73 -2.18 7.01
C ASN A 121 -14.50 -1.41 5.71
N GLN A 122 -13.58 -0.44 5.73
CA GLN A 122 -13.33 0.42 4.58
C GLN A 122 -12.68 -0.36 3.43
N THR A 123 -13.21 -0.19 2.22
CA THR A 123 -12.53 -0.59 0.99
C THR A 123 -12.03 0.66 0.28
N VAL A 124 -10.73 0.74 0.07
CA VAL A 124 -10.08 1.83 -0.67
C VAL A 124 -9.66 1.31 -2.03
N THR A 125 -10.15 1.93 -3.11
CA THR A 125 -9.69 1.66 -4.47
C THR A 125 -8.72 2.76 -4.88
N LEU A 126 -7.48 2.38 -5.18
CA LEU A 126 -6.44 3.30 -5.63
C LEU A 126 -6.58 3.58 -7.13
N SER A 127 -6.06 4.75 -7.55
CA SER A 127 -5.77 4.99 -8.96
C SER A 127 -4.71 4.01 -9.45
N ASP A 128 -4.70 3.73 -10.76
CA ASP A 128 -3.75 2.79 -11.35
C ASP A 128 -2.31 3.24 -11.12
N PHE A 129 -1.45 2.28 -10.73
CA PHE A 129 -0.01 2.49 -10.74
C PHE A 129 0.49 2.37 -12.17
N VAL A 130 1.04 3.44 -12.71
CA VAL A 130 1.65 3.43 -14.05
C VAL A 130 3.16 3.25 -13.90
N ILE A 131 3.68 2.15 -14.42
CA ILE A 131 5.10 1.80 -14.34
C ILE A 131 5.73 1.66 -15.72
N ASN A 132 7.02 1.91 -15.82
CA ASN A 132 7.82 1.68 -17.02
C ASN A 132 8.59 0.35 -16.91
N LYS A 133 8.67 -0.38 -18.01
CA LYS A 133 9.37 -1.66 -18.18
C LYS A 133 10.43 -1.57 -19.28
#